data_5639518332dc2b2d8a14035ed36175bb
#
_entry.id   5639518332dc2b2d8a14035ed36175bb
#
_cell.length_a   1.000
_cell.length_b   1.000
_cell.length_c   1.000
_cell.angle_alpha   90.00
_cell.angle_beta   90.00
_cell.angle_gamma   90.00
#
_symmetry.space_group_name_H-M   'P 1'
#
loop_
_entity.id
_entity.type
_entity.pdbx_description
1 polymer ?
#
loop_
_entity_poly.entity_id
_entity_poly.type
_entity_poly.pdbx_seq_one_letter_code
_entity_poly.pdbx_strand_id
1 'polypeptide(L)'
;RDCLLSRGLGDVYKRQELERMISQGYFLQGHMDDEKSCLILDDETYELYLHSKQQMENARREEEQQAGNKEVKEAVRVGMEYIKQIRQINDELPQPVISEKLSHLEEVIGLIYLSVQKTPEKIGSIKRFTEYYLPNTMSLVTRYRDLDRIDTDKARESKAQIENALDTINDAFDKLLDSLYEDDRMKIQTDIAVLKTLPVSYTHLTLPT
;
A
#
# COMPACT_ATOMS: atom_id res chain seq x y z
N ARG A 1 -11.04 31.65 -23.58
CA ARG A 1 -9.63 31.46 -23.14
C ARG A 1 -8.94 30.71 -24.26
N ASP A 2 -8.28 31.47 -25.12
CA ASP A 2 -7.75 30.95 -26.39
C ASP A 2 -6.30 30.49 -26.12
N CYS A 3 -6.12 29.19 -25.88
CA CYS A 3 -4.83 28.55 -25.95
C CYS A 3 -4.48 28.32 -27.41
N LEU A 4 -3.63 29.18 -28.01
CA LEU A 4 -3.30 29.22 -29.43
C LEU A 4 -2.17 28.23 -29.80
N LEU A 5 -2.25 26.96 -29.42
CA LEU A 5 -1.28 25.97 -29.85
C LEU A 5 -1.93 24.67 -30.33
N SER A 6 -2.08 24.51 -31.63
CA SER A 6 -2.41 23.23 -32.26
C SER A 6 -1.15 22.36 -32.37
N ARG A 7 -1.30 21.08 -32.03
CA ARG A 7 -0.20 20.10 -31.96
C ARG A 7 0.41 19.78 -33.34
N GLY A 8 1.68 20.15 -33.53
CA GLY A 8 2.45 19.82 -34.76
C GLY A 8 3.95 20.12 -34.63
N LEU A 9 4.77 19.68 -35.59
CA LEU A 9 6.23 19.93 -35.61
C LEU A 9 6.59 21.43 -35.47
N GLY A 10 5.70 22.35 -35.80
CA GLY A 10 5.86 23.79 -35.62
C GLY A 10 5.84 24.24 -34.14
N ASP A 11 5.31 23.44 -33.23
CA ASP A 11 5.11 23.84 -31.82
C ASP A 11 6.41 23.84 -31.03
N VAL A 12 7.36 22.98 -31.39
CA VAL A 12 8.69 22.94 -30.75
C VAL A 12 9.45 24.24 -31.04
N TYR A 13 9.43 24.69 -32.30
CA TYR A 13 10.11 25.94 -32.67
C TYR A 13 9.43 27.17 -32.05
N LYS A 14 8.11 27.19 -31.99
CA LYS A 14 7.37 28.29 -31.33
C LYS A 14 7.70 28.39 -29.82
N ARG A 15 7.79 27.26 -29.13
CA ARG A 15 8.16 27.22 -27.71
C ARG A 15 9.57 27.75 -27.49
N GLN A 16 10.54 27.28 -28.27
CA GLN A 16 11.92 27.76 -28.17
C GLN A 16 12.03 29.26 -28.47
N GLU A 17 11.26 29.74 -29.43
CA GLU A 17 11.26 31.18 -29.79
C GLU A 17 10.61 32.00 -28.65
N LEU A 18 9.53 31.56 -28.05
CA LEU A 18 8.93 32.23 -26.88
C LEU A 18 9.89 32.26 -25.69
N GLU A 19 10.55 31.14 -25.37
CA GLU A 19 11.57 31.09 -24.32
C GLU A 19 12.72 32.07 -24.59
N ARG A 20 13.16 32.15 -25.84
CA ARG A 20 14.18 33.09 -26.27
C ARG A 20 13.74 34.56 -26.11
N MET A 21 12.49 34.87 -26.49
CA MET A 21 11.92 36.21 -26.35
C MET A 21 11.79 36.61 -24.86
N ILE A 22 11.40 35.70 -23.98
CA ILE A 22 11.36 35.93 -22.52
C ILE A 22 12.77 36.21 -22.02
N SER A 23 13.77 35.39 -22.39
CA SER A 23 15.18 35.57 -21.95
C SER A 23 15.82 36.86 -22.49
N GLN A 24 15.33 37.38 -23.61
CA GLN A 24 15.76 38.66 -24.19
C GLN A 24 15.02 39.88 -23.61
N GLY A 25 14.07 39.66 -22.68
CA GLY A 25 13.36 40.74 -22.02
C GLY A 25 12.21 41.34 -22.81
N TYR A 26 11.74 40.69 -23.88
CA TYR A 26 10.55 41.16 -24.60
C TYR A 26 9.27 41.10 -23.77
N PHE A 27 9.25 40.16 -22.80
CA PHE A 27 8.17 40.00 -21.82
C PHE A 27 8.77 40.09 -20.41
N LEU A 28 8.78 41.25 -19.81
CA LEU A 28 9.44 41.54 -18.53
C LEU A 28 8.83 40.71 -17.36
N GLN A 29 7.56 40.39 -17.44
CA GLN A 29 6.82 39.58 -16.46
C GLN A 29 6.24 38.30 -17.11
N GLY A 30 6.86 37.84 -18.20
CA GLY A 30 6.38 36.69 -18.93
C GLY A 30 6.89 35.37 -18.33
N HIS A 31 5.98 34.45 -18.02
CA HIS A 31 6.26 33.11 -17.52
C HIS A 31 5.70 32.04 -18.45
N MET A 32 6.39 30.92 -18.56
CA MET A 32 5.85 29.72 -19.22
C MET A 32 5.26 28.80 -18.17
N ASP A 33 4.13 28.17 -18.52
CA ASP A 33 3.63 27.06 -17.71
C ASP A 33 4.59 25.86 -17.75
N ASP A 34 4.41 24.89 -16.81
CA ASP A 34 5.33 23.73 -16.68
C ASP A 34 5.33 22.84 -17.91
N GLU A 35 4.20 22.76 -18.63
CA GLU A 35 4.10 21.98 -19.87
C GLU A 35 4.66 22.74 -21.08
N LYS A 36 5.06 23.99 -20.88
CA LYS A 36 5.51 24.92 -21.93
C LYS A 36 4.49 25.08 -23.04
N SER A 37 3.22 25.03 -22.69
CA SER A 37 2.09 25.10 -23.58
C SER A 37 1.43 26.48 -23.62
N CYS A 38 1.67 27.30 -22.60
CA CYS A 38 1.03 28.59 -22.42
C CYS A 38 2.03 29.65 -21.92
N LEU A 39 1.98 30.84 -22.49
CA LEU A 39 2.71 32.01 -22.02
C LEU A 39 1.78 32.86 -21.15
N ILE A 40 2.18 33.11 -19.92
CA ILE A 40 1.51 33.97 -18.95
C ILE A 40 2.25 35.31 -18.95
N LEU A 41 1.54 36.41 -19.19
CA LEU A 41 2.16 37.70 -19.52
C LEU A 41 2.45 38.58 -18.32
N ASP A 42 1.92 38.25 -17.14
CA ASP A 42 2.07 39.03 -15.92
C ASP A 42 2.22 38.14 -14.68
N ASP A 43 2.92 38.70 -13.67
CA ASP A 43 3.21 38.00 -12.40
C ASP A 43 1.95 37.66 -11.62
N GLU A 44 0.92 38.49 -11.63
CA GLU A 44 -0.33 38.27 -10.90
C GLU A 44 -1.09 37.05 -11.44
N THR A 45 -1.19 36.95 -12.76
CA THR A 45 -1.79 35.77 -13.43
C THR A 45 -0.95 34.52 -13.20
N TYR A 46 0.37 34.62 -13.14
CA TYR A 46 1.25 33.50 -12.85
C TYR A 46 1.10 32.98 -11.43
N GLU A 47 0.99 33.87 -10.44
CA GLU A 47 0.70 33.47 -9.05
C GLU A 47 -0.67 32.78 -8.92
N LEU A 48 -1.70 33.28 -9.61
CA LEU A 48 -3.00 32.60 -9.68
C LEU A 48 -2.93 31.22 -10.32
N TYR A 49 -2.11 31.07 -11.37
CA TYR A 49 -1.85 29.75 -12.00
C TYR A 49 -1.20 28.80 -11.00
N LEU A 50 -0.13 29.23 -10.31
CA LEU A 50 0.57 28.40 -9.32
C LEU A 50 -0.36 27.99 -8.17
N HIS A 51 -1.15 28.92 -7.65
CA HIS A 51 -2.12 28.64 -6.59
C HIS A 51 -3.20 27.63 -7.04
N SER A 52 -3.77 27.83 -8.23
CA SER A 52 -4.75 26.93 -8.83
C SER A 52 -4.18 25.53 -9.03
N LYS A 53 -2.95 25.43 -9.51
CA LYS A 53 -2.24 24.16 -9.70
C LYS A 53 -2.04 23.44 -8.38
N GLN A 54 -1.58 24.16 -7.35
CA GLN A 54 -1.39 23.59 -6.01
C GLN A 54 -2.71 23.08 -5.41
N GLN A 55 -3.80 23.82 -5.59
CA GLN A 55 -5.12 23.36 -5.16
C GLN A 55 -5.54 22.07 -5.87
N MET A 56 -5.33 21.98 -7.19
CA MET A 56 -5.66 20.77 -7.96
C MET A 56 -4.82 19.56 -7.53
N GLU A 57 -3.52 19.76 -7.27
CA GLU A 57 -2.66 18.69 -6.76
C GLU A 57 -3.07 18.23 -5.35
N ASN A 58 -3.41 19.16 -4.46
CA ASN A 58 -3.89 18.82 -3.13
C ASN A 58 -5.21 18.06 -3.19
N ALA A 59 -6.18 18.52 -3.99
CA ALA A 59 -7.44 17.81 -4.18
C ALA A 59 -7.24 16.39 -4.72
N ARG A 60 -6.35 16.21 -5.71
CA ARG A 60 -6.01 14.88 -6.24
C ARG A 60 -5.40 13.97 -5.18
N ARG A 61 -4.46 14.50 -4.36
CA ARG A 61 -3.86 13.72 -3.26
C ARG A 61 -4.90 13.31 -2.21
N GLU A 62 -5.83 14.20 -1.90
CA GLU A 62 -6.91 13.88 -0.96
C GLU A 62 -7.85 12.79 -1.53
N GLU A 63 -8.20 12.86 -2.82
CA GLU A 63 -8.99 11.83 -3.48
C GLU A 63 -8.28 10.48 -3.51
N GLU A 64 -6.98 10.46 -3.85
CA GLU A 64 -6.15 9.25 -3.86
C GLU A 64 -6.06 8.63 -2.45
N GLN A 65 -5.86 9.44 -1.41
CA GLN A 65 -5.83 8.98 -0.02
C GLN A 65 -7.19 8.43 0.44
N GLN A 66 -8.30 9.09 0.08
CA GLN A 66 -9.64 8.61 0.42
C GLN A 66 -9.96 7.28 -0.28
N ALA A 67 -9.58 7.14 -1.55
CA ALA A 67 -9.74 5.90 -2.31
C ALA A 67 -8.92 4.76 -1.68
N GLY A 68 -7.65 5.00 -1.33
CA GLY A 68 -6.79 4.03 -0.65
C GLY A 68 -7.35 3.60 0.71
N ASN A 69 -7.82 4.54 1.51
CA ASN A 69 -8.45 4.24 2.80
C ASN A 69 -9.74 3.40 2.67
N LYS A 70 -10.51 3.62 1.61
CA LYS A 70 -11.71 2.82 1.34
C LYS A 70 -11.36 1.39 0.93
N GLU A 71 -10.33 1.22 0.09
CA GLU A 71 -9.83 -0.09 -0.33
C GLU A 71 -9.29 -0.89 0.86
N VAL A 72 -8.50 -0.27 1.74
CA VAL A 72 -8.01 -0.90 2.97
C VAL A 72 -9.15 -1.33 3.88
N LYS A 73 -10.15 -0.47 4.12
CA LYS A 73 -11.31 -0.82 4.96
C LYS A 73 -12.07 -2.02 4.40
N GLU A 74 -12.25 -2.08 3.09
CA GLU A 74 -12.94 -3.20 2.45
C GLU A 74 -12.10 -4.49 2.54
N ALA A 75 -10.80 -4.43 2.30
CA ALA A 75 -9.91 -5.57 2.45
C ALA A 75 -9.92 -6.12 3.88
N VAL A 76 -9.83 -5.25 4.89
CA VAL A 76 -9.91 -5.63 6.31
C VAL A 76 -11.25 -6.27 6.63
N ARG A 77 -12.36 -5.72 6.12
CA ARG A 77 -13.70 -6.31 6.30
C ARG A 77 -13.77 -7.73 5.74
N VAL A 78 -13.26 -7.94 4.54
CA VAL A 78 -13.20 -9.26 3.89
C VAL A 78 -12.33 -10.21 4.71
N GLY A 79 -11.15 -9.78 5.17
CA GLY A 79 -10.26 -10.58 6.02
C GLY A 79 -10.92 -11.01 7.32
N MET A 80 -11.61 -10.11 8.00
CA MET A 80 -12.33 -10.41 9.24
C MET A 80 -13.46 -11.43 9.03
N GLU A 81 -14.11 -11.40 7.87
CA GLU A 81 -15.12 -12.41 7.55
C GLU A 81 -14.50 -13.81 7.36
N TYR A 82 -13.33 -13.91 6.71
CA TYR A 82 -12.59 -15.17 6.61
C TYR A 82 -12.15 -15.70 7.98
N ILE A 83 -11.59 -14.84 8.83
CA ILE A 83 -11.20 -15.19 10.21
C ILE A 83 -12.40 -15.76 10.97
N LYS A 84 -13.56 -15.10 10.89
CA LYS A 84 -14.79 -15.58 11.54
C LYS A 84 -15.21 -16.95 11.04
N GLN A 85 -15.14 -17.18 9.72
CA GLN A 85 -15.51 -18.49 9.13
C GLN A 85 -14.51 -19.59 9.54
N ILE A 86 -13.19 -19.29 9.56
CA ILE A 86 -12.15 -20.23 10.02
C ILE A 86 -12.40 -20.61 11.47
N ARG A 87 -12.66 -19.64 12.34
CA ARG A 87 -12.97 -19.86 13.77
C ARG A 87 -14.20 -20.74 13.93
N GLN A 88 -15.27 -20.44 13.21
CA GLN A 88 -16.50 -21.24 13.27
C GLN A 88 -16.25 -22.69 12.85
N ILE A 89 -15.47 -22.93 11.79
CA ILE A 89 -15.13 -24.29 11.35
C ILE A 89 -14.22 -24.96 12.39
N ASN A 90 -13.27 -24.24 12.96
CA ASN A 90 -12.38 -24.75 14.00
C ASN A 90 -13.15 -25.23 15.25
N ASP A 91 -14.17 -24.47 15.66
CA ASP A 91 -15.04 -24.83 16.79
C ASP A 91 -15.87 -26.12 16.53
N GLU A 92 -16.12 -26.45 15.25
CA GLU A 92 -16.82 -27.67 14.85
C GLU A 92 -15.91 -28.91 14.81
N LEU A 93 -14.56 -28.73 14.80
CA LEU A 93 -13.59 -29.81 14.62
C LEU A 93 -12.93 -30.20 15.95
N PRO A 94 -13.12 -31.45 16.42
CA PRO A 94 -12.59 -31.88 17.72
C PRO A 94 -11.11 -32.29 17.71
N GLN A 95 -10.47 -32.38 16.52
CA GLN A 95 -9.11 -32.89 16.40
C GLN A 95 -8.09 -31.79 16.70
N PRO A 96 -7.16 -32.00 17.66
CA PRO A 96 -6.20 -30.95 18.08
C PRO A 96 -5.22 -30.56 16.95
N VAL A 97 -4.84 -31.51 16.08
CA VAL A 97 -3.86 -31.24 15.01
C VAL A 97 -4.38 -30.21 14.01
N ILE A 98 -5.60 -30.38 13.53
CA ILE A 98 -6.20 -29.41 12.59
C ILE A 98 -6.55 -28.10 13.29
N SER A 99 -6.98 -28.15 14.54
CA SER A 99 -7.32 -26.99 15.34
C SER A 99 -6.10 -26.06 15.53
N GLU A 100 -4.92 -26.62 15.77
CA GLU A 100 -3.67 -25.86 15.86
C GLU A 100 -3.35 -25.14 14.54
N LYS A 101 -3.45 -25.84 13.40
CA LYS A 101 -3.22 -25.27 12.06
C LYS A 101 -4.20 -24.14 11.72
N LEU A 102 -5.48 -24.31 12.06
CA LEU A 102 -6.50 -23.30 11.83
C LEU A 102 -6.36 -22.10 12.76
N SER A 103 -5.95 -22.30 14.01
CA SER A 103 -5.66 -21.22 14.96
C SER A 103 -4.47 -20.39 14.50
N HIS A 104 -3.41 -21.03 14.02
CA HIS A 104 -2.25 -20.32 13.43
C HIS A 104 -2.66 -19.53 12.17
N LEU A 105 -3.44 -20.15 11.29
CA LEU A 105 -3.96 -19.50 10.08
C LEU A 105 -4.77 -18.24 10.43
N GLU A 106 -5.65 -18.32 11.42
CA GLU A 106 -6.44 -17.19 11.91
C GLU A 106 -5.55 -16.05 12.41
N GLU A 107 -4.53 -16.37 13.22
CA GLU A 107 -3.59 -15.40 13.78
C GLU A 107 -2.81 -14.67 12.68
N VAL A 108 -2.23 -15.42 11.74
CA VAL A 108 -1.40 -14.86 10.67
C VAL A 108 -2.23 -13.98 9.72
N ILE A 109 -3.44 -14.40 9.34
CA ILE A 109 -4.36 -13.58 8.55
C ILE A 109 -4.67 -12.27 9.30
N GLY A 110 -4.95 -12.34 10.61
CA GLY A 110 -5.21 -11.17 11.44
C GLY A 110 -4.05 -10.18 11.44
N LEU A 111 -2.81 -10.68 11.59
CA LEU A 111 -1.59 -9.85 11.60
C LEU A 111 -1.32 -9.21 10.22
N ILE A 112 -1.56 -9.93 9.12
CA ILE A 112 -1.43 -9.40 7.76
C ILE A 112 -2.36 -8.19 7.56
N TYR A 113 -3.64 -8.32 7.89
CA TYR A 113 -4.60 -7.21 7.75
C TYR A 113 -4.34 -6.07 8.73
N LEU A 114 -3.88 -6.37 9.94
CA LEU A 114 -3.46 -5.36 10.91
C LEU A 114 -2.27 -4.54 10.39
N SER A 115 -1.30 -5.19 9.74
CA SER A 115 -0.15 -4.51 9.11
C SER A 115 -0.60 -3.53 8.04
N VAL A 116 -1.53 -3.94 7.16
CA VAL A 116 -2.07 -3.08 6.10
C VAL A 116 -2.95 -1.96 6.66
N GLN A 117 -3.70 -2.21 7.73
CA GLN A 117 -4.47 -1.16 8.41
C GLN A 117 -3.58 -0.07 8.99
N LYS A 118 -2.40 -0.44 9.53
CA LYS A 118 -1.40 0.50 10.03
C LYS A 118 -0.65 1.23 8.92
N THR A 119 -0.41 0.56 7.81
CA THR A 119 0.36 1.08 6.67
C THR A 119 -0.43 0.83 5.37
N PRO A 120 -1.37 1.75 5.02
CA PRO A 120 -2.27 1.61 3.87
C PRO A 120 -1.56 1.37 2.52
N GLU A 121 -0.34 1.87 2.36
CA GLU A 121 0.47 1.73 1.15
C GLU A 121 0.79 0.26 0.82
N LYS A 122 0.73 -0.63 1.82
CA LYS A 122 0.97 -2.09 1.67
C LYS A 122 -0.23 -2.85 1.08
N ILE A 123 -1.36 -2.18 0.82
CA ILE A 123 -2.57 -2.83 0.29
C ILE A 123 -2.31 -3.59 -1.01
N GLY A 124 -1.49 -3.00 -1.90
CA GLY A 124 -1.10 -3.64 -3.16
C GLY A 124 -0.36 -4.97 -2.98
N SER A 125 0.44 -5.09 -1.91
CA SER A 125 1.21 -6.31 -1.61
C SER A 125 0.33 -7.49 -1.20
N ILE A 126 -0.84 -7.22 -0.60
CA ILE A 126 -1.77 -8.27 -0.17
C ILE A 126 -2.94 -8.52 -1.13
N LYS A 127 -3.00 -7.82 -2.25
CA LYS A 127 -4.12 -7.97 -3.19
C LYS A 127 -4.31 -9.40 -3.66
N ARG A 128 -3.22 -10.05 -4.12
CA ARG A 128 -3.24 -11.44 -4.56
C ARG A 128 -3.56 -12.41 -3.41
N PHE A 129 -3.13 -12.10 -2.20
CA PHE A 129 -3.46 -12.84 -0.99
C PHE A 129 -4.97 -12.81 -0.74
N THR A 130 -5.58 -11.63 -0.74
CA THR A 130 -7.01 -11.43 -0.49
C THR A 130 -7.90 -12.00 -1.58
N GLU A 131 -7.54 -11.81 -2.86
CA GLU A 131 -8.39 -12.17 -3.99
C GLU A 131 -8.25 -13.63 -4.43
N TYR A 132 -7.10 -14.26 -4.15
CA TYR A 132 -6.83 -15.60 -4.65
C TYR A 132 -6.49 -16.62 -3.55
N TYR A 133 -5.52 -16.33 -2.68
CA TYR A 133 -5.05 -17.33 -1.72
C TYR A 133 -6.07 -17.60 -0.62
N LEU A 134 -6.68 -16.58 -0.02
CA LEU A 134 -7.67 -16.75 1.02
C LEU A 134 -8.91 -17.55 0.58
N PRO A 135 -9.56 -17.24 -0.56
CA PRO A 135 -10.71 -18.03 -1.03
C PRO A 135 -10.37 -19.50 -1.27
N ASN A 136 -9.18 -19.78 -1.83
CA ASN A 136 -8.73 -21.15 -2.05
C ASN A 136 -8.46 -21.89 -0.74
N THR A 137 -7.83 -21.22 0.23
CA THR A 137 -7.62 -21.77 1.58
C THR A 137 -8.94 -22.09 2.26
N MET A 138 -9.90 -21.17 2.20
CA MET A 138 -11.25 -21.41 2.75
C MET A 138 -11.96 -22.61 2.09
N SER A 139 -11.76 -22.79 0.78
CA SER A 139 -12.30 -23.98 0.10
C SER A 139 -11.70 -25.28 0.64
N LEU A 140 -10.39 -25.31 0.96
CA LEU A 140 -9.75 -26.48 1.57
C LEU A 140 -10.26 -26.73 2.99
N VAL A 141 -10.35 -25.69 3.82
CA VAL A 141 -10.86 -25.77 5.20
C VAL A 141 -12.30 -26.28 5.23
N THR A 142 -13.15 -25.77 4.34
CA THR A 142 -14.55 -26.23 4.21
C THR A 142 -14.61 -27.69 3.79
N ARG A 143 -13.80 -28.13 2.83
CA ARG A 143 -13.73 -29.54 2.40
C ARG A 143 -13.26 -30.45 3.53
N TYR A 144 -12.31 -30.01 4.36
CA TYR A 144 -11.87 -30.79 5.52
C TYR A 144 -13.03 -31.03 6.48
N ARG A 145 -13.78 -29.97 6.84
CA ARG A 145 -14.98 -30.08 7.68
C ARG A 145 -16.00 -31.07 7.11
N ASP A 146 -16.27 -30.99 5.81
CA ASP A 146 -17.25 -31.84 5.16
C ASP A 146 -16.79 -33.32 5.14
N LEU A 147 -15.50 -33.58 4.96
CA LEU A 147 -14.89 -34.90 5.03
C LEU A 147 -14.87 -35.48 6.46
N ASP A 148 -14.86 -34.62 7.46
CA ASP A 148 -14.83 -35.08 8.87
C ASP A 148 -16.07 -35.87 9.28
N ARG A 149 -17.16 -35.66 8.55
CA ARG A 149 -18.42 -36.42 8.73
C ARG A 149 -18.41 -37.77 8.05
N ILE A 150 -17.36 -38.11 7.30
CA ILE A 150 -17.26 -39.31 6.46
C ILE A 150 -16.15 -40.22 6.99
N ASP A 151 -16.47 -41.41 7.43
CA ASP A 151 -15.51 -42.40 7.91
C ASP A 151 -15.18 -43.44 6.83
N THR A 152 -14.32 -43.06 5.87
CA THR A 152 -13.78 -43.94 4.84
C THR A 152 -12.25 -43.73 4.73
N ASP A 153 -11.53 -44.75 4.24
CA ASP A 153 -10.08 -44.65 4.04
C ASP A 153 -9.71 -43.48 3.10
N LYS A 154 -10.52 -43.30 2.04
CA LYS A 154 -10.32 -42.18 1.10
C LYS A 154 -10.55 -40.82 1.76
N ALA A 155 -11.52 -40.69 2.65
CA ALA A 155 -11.75 -39.46 3.39
C ALA A 155 -10.59 -39.16 4.34
N ARG A 156 -10.05 -40.18 5.02
CA ARG A 156 -8.88 -40.07 5.89
C ARG A 156 -7.63 -39.63 5.11
N GLU A 157 -7.37 -40.24 3.94
CA GLU A 157 -6.28 -39.84 3.05
C GLU A 157 -6.44 -38.39 2.57
N SER A 158 -7.63 -37.99 2.13
CA SER A 158 -7.91 -36.63 1.68
C SER A 158 -7.75 -35.60 2.80
N LYS A 159 -8.16 -35.92 4.04
CA LYS A 159 -7.93 -35.05 5.21
C LYS A 159 -6.44 -34.86 5.46
N ALA A 160 -5.63 -35.93 5.43
CA ALA A 160 -4.18 -35.84 5.59
C ALA A 160 -3.51 -34.99 4.49
N GLN A 161 -4.00 -35.08 3.26
CA GLN A 161 -3.51 -34.20 2.17
C GLN A 161 -3.85 -32.73 2.40
N ILE A 162 -5.06 -32.44 2.92
CA ILE A 162 -5.46 -31.06 3.26
C ILE A 162 -4.62 -30.53 4.43
N GLU A 163 -4.37 -31.34 5.46
CA GLU A 163 -3.51 -30.94 6.60
C GLU A 163 -2.09 -30.55 6.14
N ASN A 164 -1.49 -31.35 5.25
CA ASN A 164 -0.18 -31.02 4.66
C ASN A 164 -0.22 -29.77 3.78
N ALA A 165 -1.32 -29.56 3.06
CA ALA A 165 -1.51 -28.33 2.28
C ALA A 165 -1.65 -27.10 3.17
N LEU A 166 -2.34 -27.22 4.31
CA LEU A 166 -2.46 -26.14 5.30
C LEU A 166 -1.13 -25.79 5.95
N ASP A 167 -0.23 -26.76 6.20
CA ASP A 167 1.15 -26.46 6.65
C ASP A 167 1.88 -25.58 5.63
N THR A 168 1.81 -25.98 4.36
CA THR A 168 2.43 -25.20 3.28
C THR A 168 1.84 -23.80 3.14
N ILE A 169 0.53 -23.67 3.34
CA ILE A 169 -0.18 -22.38 3.30
C ILE A 169 0.22 -21.51 4.48
N ASN A 170 0.29 -22.06 5.68
CA ASN A 170 0.72 -21.35 6.88
C ASN A 170 2.15 -20.82 6.70
N ASP A 171 3.08 -21.67 6.25
CA ASP A 171 4.47 -21.25 5.93
C ASP A 171 4.53 -20.13 4.89
N ALA A 172 3.65 -20.17 3.89
CA ALA A 172 3.60 -19.14 2.85
C ALA A 172 3.02 -17.82 3.38
N PHE A 173 2.04 -17.89 4.27
CA PHE A 173 1.44 -16.70 4.90
C PHE A 173 2.37 -16.07 5.93
N ASP A 174 3.14 -16.88 6.69
CA ASP A 174 4.21 -16.38 7.57
C ASP A 174 5.25 -15.60 6.77
N LYS A 175 5.71 -16.14 5.64
CA LYS A 175 6.65 -15.43 4.76
C LYS A 175 6.08 -14.14 4.19
N LEU A 176 4.78 -14.13 3.84
CA LEU A 176 4.12 -12.90 3.43
C LEU A 176 4.10 -11.87 4.56
N LEU A 177 3.74 -12.30 5.78
CA LEU A 177 3.75 -11.46 6.97
C LEU A 177 5.14 -10.88 7.23
N ASP A 178 6.19 -11.72 7.21
CA ASP A 178 7.57 -11.29 7.36
C ASP A 178 7.96 -10.23 6.33
N SER A 179 7.58 -10.43 5.06
CA SER A 179 7.86 -9.47 3.98
C SER A 179 7.18 -8.11 4.22
N LEU A 180 5.99 -8.10 4.83
CA LEU A 180 5.29 -6.86 5.17
C LEU A 180 5.98 -6.08 6.31
N TYR A 181 6.72 -6.76 7.18
CA TYR A 181 7.46 -6.14 8.27
C TYR A 181 8.93 -5.81 7.93
N GLU A 182 9.47 -6.37 6.86
CA GLU A 182 10.89 -6.16 6.47
C GLU A 182 11.18 -4.71 6.09
N ASP A 183 10.26 -4.05 5.40
CA ASP A 183 10.35 -2.62 5.07
C ASP A 183 10.42 -1.74 6.32
N ASP A 184 9.66 -2.08 7.37
CA ASP A 184 9.64 -1.34 8.62
C ASP A 184 10.96 -1.53 9.39
N ARG A 185 11.55 -2.73 9.35
CA ARG A 185 12.87 -3.00 9.92
C ARG A 185 13.97 -2.19 9.24
N MET A 186 13.95 -2.07 7.92
CA MET A 186 14.93 -1.27 7.18
C MET A 186 14.82 0.22 7.52
N LYS A 187 13.60 0.76 7.66
CA LYS A 187 13.38 2.14 8.11
C LYS A 187 13.94 2.37 9.51
N ILE A 188 13.63 1.47 10.47
CA ILE A 188 14.15 1.56 11.85
C ILE A 188 15.69 1.51 11.86
N GLN A 189 16.32 0.65 11.08
CA GLN A 189 17.78 0.58 11.00
C GLN A 189 18.39 1.86 10.44
N THR A 190 17.75 2.46 9.44
CA THR A 190 18.17 3.73 8.86
C THR A 190 18.04 4.87 9.87
N ASP A 191 16.93 4.95 10.59
CA ASP A 191 16.69 5.95 11.63
C ASP A 191 17.70 5.83 12.78
N ILE A 192 18.00 4.61 13.22
CA ILE A 192 19.03 4.35 14.23
C ILE A 192 20.42 4.77 13.73
N ALA A 193 20.74 4.52 12.46
CA ALA A 193 22.02 4.92 11.87
C ALA A 193 22.14 6.46 11.84
N VAL A 194 21.08 7.17 11.46
CA VAL A 194 21.02 8.64 11.48
C VAL A 194 21.17 9.17 12.89
N LEU A 195 20.48 8.60 13.88
CA LEU A 195 20.59 9.03 15.30
C LEU A 195 22.00 8.82 15.86
N LYS A 196 22.71 7.76 15.44
CA LYS A 196 24.09 7.50 15.85
C LYS A 196 25.10 8.50 15.23
N THR A 197 24.75 9.14 14.12
CA THR A 197 25.62 10.14 13.46
C THR A 197 25.39 11.55 13.96
N LEU A 198 24.35 11.80 14.78
CA LEU A 198 24.13 13.11 15.38
C LEU A 198 25.21 13.40 16.42
N PRO A 199 25.97 14.51 16.30
CA PRO A 199 26.98 14.89 17.30
C PRO A 199 26.25 15.20 18.63
N VAL A 200 26.56 14.46 19.67
CA VAL A 200 26.12 14.78 21.02
C VAL A 200 26.92 16.00 21.49
N SER A 201 26.40 17.19 21.25
CA SER A 201 26.94 18.42 21.82
C SER A 201 26.67 18.42 23.32
N TYR A 202 27.64 17.96 24.09
CA TYR A 202 27.66 18.21 25.53
C TYR A 202 27.94 19.69 25.75
N THR A 203 26.91 20.48 25.95
CA THR A 203 27.07 21.81 26.56
C THR A 203 27.34 21.60 28.03
N HIS A 204 28.60 21.68 28.41
CA HIS A 204 29.05 21.84 29.80
C HIS A 204 28.47 23.18 30.31
N LEU A 205 27.39 23.11 31.07
CA LEU A 205 26.97 24.21 31.93
C LEU A 205 27.98 24.27 33.10
N THR A 206 29.01 25.10 32.97
CA THR A 206 29.83 25.55 34.10
C THR A 206 29.00 26.53 34.89
N LEU A 207 28.61 26.14 36.08
CA LEU A 207 28.04 27.04 37.09
C LEU A 207 29.16 27.98 37.58
N PRO A 208 28.92 29.31 37.64
CA PRO A 208 29.88 30.23 38.27
C PRO A 208 29.78 30.09 39.79
N THR A 209 30.92 29.95 40.41
CA THR A 209 31.17 30.02 41.88
C THR A 209 30.91 31.44 42.39
#